data_6341916daa93d35e2f593aecd6b573ed
#
_entry.id   6341916daa93d35e2f593aecd6b573ed
#
_cell.length_a   1.000
_cell.length_b   1.000
_cell.length_c   1.000
_cell.angle_alpha   90.00
_cell.angle_beta   90.00
_cell.angle_gamma   90.00
#
_symmetry.space_group_name_H-M   'P 1'
#
loop_
_entity.id
_entity.type
_entity.pdbx_description
1 polymer ?
#
loop_
_entity_poly.entity_id
_entity_poly.type
_entity_poly.pdbx_seq_one_letter_code
_entity_poly.pdbx_strand_id
1 'polypeptide(L)'
;MKRSSIRKHLVPAVLVYAATFAALAIAHGGPVVWTAPSLHRVGMSDPAGNGAKVSLSAARDEYQSFQIVVNGASQGLKNVDVKISDLVGPVGEVIPRTSFTLYREKYVYVSSSSPNWGGTNKPLGTGWYPDGLIPFTDPETGKPLSGATLRAVPFDVKTGNNQPVWVDLLVPQTATAGEYSGTYTVTSDQGSFTGPISLTVWNFTLPPTPSLKTAFLFSHAGTLEAQQELLRNKISPSATPASQMPLMKGRGLNATDTGPFSGADVGNCKMSPAPPVSQFKGRTAGQQPGVLLYDYSADEIGHCANLYPTIQQWAYNMHQAGISNLVSMSPNPALYSDGSGSGRSAVDIWVLLPVMYNNAKSEVDHVLKKGDAVWSYNTLVQDAYSPKWEIDFDPVNFRIQPGFINQSLNLTGLLYWRIDRWTSDPWNNVNNTGAFSSANYPGEGMLVYPGQQVGIQGVVASMRLKWLRDGVEDYEYIQILKNLGKADLALQIARSVGPDWTHWTRDAGAIDSARQQLGQAINEIMNSTARPVTTSASPAPVAPTRVTANDR
;
A
#
# COMPACT_ATOMS: atom_id res chain seq x y z
N MET A 1 5.18 -89.62 43.89
CA MET A 1 6.54 -89.21 44.37
C MET A 1 7.35 -88.65 43.27
N LYS A 2 7.77 -87.48 43.37
CA LYS A 2 8.76 -86.57 42.74
C LYS A 2 8.13 -85.25 42.36
N ARG A 3 8.39 -84.25 43.19
CA ARG A 3 8.10 -82.83 43.01
C ARG A 3 9.09 -82.29 41.96
N SER A 4 8.57 -81.65 40.92
CA SER A 4 9.36 -80.86 39.93
C SER A 4 9.16 -79.38 40.26
N SER A 5 10.24 -78.73 40.66
CA SER A 5 10.30 -77.29 40.97
C SER A 5 10.49 -76.47 39.71
N ILE A 6 9.55 -75.59 39.38
CA ILE A 6 9.64 -74.63 38.31
C ILE A 6 10.22 -73.29 38.90
N ARG A 7 11.44 -72.97 38.53
CA ARG A 7 12.05 -71.66 38.81
C ARG A 7 11.39 -70.60 37.94
N LYS A 8 10.69 -69.65 38.59
CA LYS A 8 10.24 -68.40 37.94
C LYS A 8 11.41 -67.40 37.89
N HIS A 9 11.83 -67.05 36.72
CA HIS A 9 12.72 -65.88 36.49
C HIS A 9 11.91 -64.60 36.67
N LEU A 10 12.21 -63.81 37.69
CA LEU A 10 11.75 -62.45 37.85
C LEU A 10 12.62 -61.58 36.91
N VAL A 11 11.94 -60.91 35.94
CA VAL A 11 12.50 -59.80 35.18
C VAL A 11 12.21 -58.53 35.97
N PRO A 12 13.20 -57.70 36.31
CA PRO A 12 12.91 -56.44 36.99
C PRO A 12 12.30 -55.45 35.98
N ALA A 13 11.05 -55.05 36.24
CA ALA A 13 10.42 -53.93 35.55
C ALA A 13 11.10 -52.63 35.99
N VAL A 14 11.86 -52.00 35.07
CA VAL A 14 12.37 -50.64 35.24
C VAL A 14 11.19 -49.70 35.06
N LEU A 15 10.65 -49.17 36.13
CA LEU A 15 9.69 -48.05 36.10
C LEU A 15 10.49 -46.79 35.73
N VAL A 16 10.36 -46.36 34.46
CA VAL A 16 10.76 -45.01 34.03
C VAL A 16 9.70 -44.05 34.56
N TYR A 17 10.01 -43.34 35.63
CA TYR A 17 9.26 -42.17 36.07
C TYR A 17 9.52 -41.06 35.05
N ALA A 18 8.59 -40.88 34.12
CA ALA A 18 8.52 -39.65 33.36
C ALA A 18 8.04 -38.53 34.31
N ALA A 19 8.98 -37.81 34.88
CA ALA A 19 8.69 -36.58 35.60
C ALA A 19 8.20 -35.57 34.58
N THR A 20 6.88 -35.45 34.40
CA THR A 20 6.26 -34.31 33.78
C THR A 20 6.51 -33.10 34.69
N PHE A 21 7.58 -32.33 34.37
CA PHE A 21 7.70 -30.99 34.86
C PHE A 21 6.57 -30.17 34.18
N ALA A 22 5.38 -30.18 34.80
CA ALA A 22 4.45 -29.08 34.62
C ALA A 22 5.14 -27.86 35.23
N ALA A 23 5.78 -27.07 34.38
CA ALA A 23 6.19 -25.74 34.77
C ALA A 23 4.90 -25.01 35.15
N LEU A 24 4.64 -24.87 36.45
CA LEU A 24 3.78 -23.83 36.97
C LEU A 24 4.44 -22.53 36.54
N ALA A 25 4.03 -22.00 35.41
CA ALA A 25 4.24 -20.59 35.10
C ALA A 25 3.48 -19.83 36.20
N ILE A 26 4.22 -19.42 37.22
CA ILE A 26 3.75 -18.39 38.15
C ILE A 26 3.44 -17.23 37.22
N ALA A 27 2.15 -16.92 37.07
CA ALA A 27 1.67 -15.80 36.32
C ALA A 27 2.15 -14.49 36.97
N HIS A 28 3.41 -14.19 36.80
CA HIS A 28 3.90 -12.83 36.96
C HIS A 28 3.42 -12.12 35.69
N GLY A 29 2.59 -11.10 35.88
CA GLY A 29 1.85 -10.36 34.85
C GLY A 29 2.71 -9.71 33.78
N GLY A 30 3.42 -10.50 33.00
CA GLY A 30 4.15 -10.10 31.82
C GLY A 30 3.22 -9.64 30.69
N PRO A 31 3.77 -9.08 29.60
CA PRO A 31 2.98 -8.60 28.48
C PRO A 31 2.17 -9.74 27.86
N VAL A 32 0.88 -9.49 27.65
CA VAL A 32 0.04 -10.31 26.75
C VAL A 32 0.26 -9.76 25.33
N VAL A 33 0.81 -10.59 24.46
CA VAL A 33 1.17 -10.19 23.10
C VAL A 33 0.49 -11.07 22.07
N TRP A 34 -0.06 -10.43 21.05
CA TRP A 34 -0.64 -11.10 19.89
C TRP A 34 -0.32 -10.31 18.62
N THR A 35 -0.62 -10.86 17.44
CA THR A 35 -0.33 -10.22 16.16
C THR A 35 -1.58 -10.06 15.32
N ALA A 36 -1.64 -9.00 14.53
CA ALA A 36 -2.74 -8.74 13.61
C ALA A 36 -2.20 -8.44 12.20
N PRO A 37 -2.97 -8.75 11.14
CA PRO A 37 -2.64 -8.32 9.79
C PRO A 37 -2.74 -6.79 9.65
N SER A 38 -2.11 -6.24 8.62
CA SER A 38 -2.11 -4.78 8.38
C SER A 38 -3.51 -4.20 8.17
N LEU A 39 -4.39 -4.92 7.47
CA LEU A 39 -5.78 -4.49 7.19
C LEU A 39 -6.75 -4.63 8.38
N HIS A 40 -6.23 -4.79 9.59
CA HIS A 40 -7.05 -4.83 10.79
C HIS A 40 -6.78 -3.60 11.66
N ARG A 41 -7.82 -2.86 12.02
CA ARG A 41 -7.71 -1.83 13.05
C ARG A 41 -7.94 -2.44 14.42
N VAL A 42 -6.92 -2.37 15.27
CA VAL A 42 -6.99 -2.84 16.64
C VAL A 42 -7.55 -1.74 17.51
N GLY A 43 -8.74 -1.94 18.07
CA GLY A 43 -9.34 -1.04 19.05
C GLY A 43 -8.57 -1.04 20.36
N MET A 44 -8.58 0.10 21.05
CA MET A 44 -7.87 0.26 22.33
C MET A 44 -8.33 -0.75 23.39
N SER A 45 -9.59 -1.18 23.34
CA SER A 45 -10.22 -2.10 24.31
C SER A 45 -10.70 -3.40 23.65
N ASP A 46 -10.26 -3.71 22.45
CA ASP A 46 -10.62 -4.97 21.79
C ASP A 46 -10.11 -6.16 22.61
N PRO A 47 -10.81 -7.29 22.60
CA PRO A 47 -10.31 -8.54 23.18
C PRO A 47 -8.96 -8.92 22.59
N ALA A 48 -8.07 -9.48 23.42
CA ALA A 48 -6.78 -9.97 22.93
C ALA A 48 -6.98 -11.09 21.90
N GLY A 49 -6.23 -11.03 20.81
CA GLY A 49 -6.20 -12.09 19.80
C GLY A 49 -5.47 -13.36 20.31
N ASN A 50 -5.61 -14.46 19.59
CA ASN A 50 -5.16 -15.78 20.03
C ASN A 50 -3.81 -16.22 19.44
N GLY A 51 -3.17 -15.42 18.59
CA GLY A 51 -1.96 -15.81 17.89
C GLY A 51 -0.83 -14.81 18.03
N ALA A 52 0.37 -15.31 18.27
CA ALA A 52 1.58 -14.50 18.37
C ALA A 52 2.59 -14.80 17.23
N LYS A 53 2.24 -15.69 16.30
CA LYS A 53 3.05 -16.01 15.13
C LYS A 53 2.74 -15.05 13.98
N VAL A 54 3.80 -14.52 13.38
CA VAL A 54 3.74 -13.76 12.12
C VAL A 54 4.08 -14.71 10.98
N SER A 55 3.22 -14.72 9.93
CA SER A 55 3.47 -15.47 8.69
C SER A 55 3.21 -14.56 7.50
N LEU A 56 4.24 -14.29 6.71
CA LEU A 56 4.24 -13.34 5.62
C LEU A 56 4.65 -14.02 4.31
N SER A 57 4.21 -13.44 3.20
CA SER A 57 4.71 -13.78 1.85
C SER A 57 4.86 -12.49 1.06
N ALA A 58 5.99 -12.34 0.38
CA ALA A 58 6.29 -11.11 -0.35
C ALA A 58 7.18 -11.35 -1.56
N ALA A 59 7.08 -10.47 -2.54
CA ALA A 59 8.09 -10.31 -3.58
C ALA A 59 9.30 -9.54 -3.05
N ARG A 60 10.39 -9.50 -3.79
CA ARG A 60 11.49 -8.56 -3.54
C ARG A 60 11.05 -7.14 -3.87
N ASP A 61 11.61 -6.14 -3.20
CA ASP A 61 11.27 -4.70 -3.30
C ASP A 61 9.82 -4.38 -2.93
N GLU A 62 9.21 -5.22 -2.10
CA GLU A 62 7.86 -5.07 -1.59
C GLU A 62 7.85 -4.75 -0.12
N TYR A 63 6.92 -3.90 0.29
CA TYR A 63 6.59 -3.71 1.69
C TYR A 63 5.57 -4.74 2.15
N GLN A 64 5.89 -5.44 3.23
CA GLN A 64 4.94 -6.31 3.91
C GLN A 64 4.74 -5.85 5.34
N SER A 65 3.50 -5.57 5.71
CA SER A 65 3.18 -4.99 7.02
C SER A 65 2.37 -5.94 7.89
N PHE A 66 2.57 -5.81 9.19
CA PHE A 66 1.80 -6.49 10.24
C PHE A 66 1.81 -5.67 11.53
N GLN A 67 1.05 -6.09 12.52
CA GLN A 67 1.00 -5.43 13.81
C GLN A 67 1.41 -6.40 14.93
N ILE A 68 2.23 -5.90 15.87
CA ILE A 68 2.49 -6.53 17.17
C ILE A 68 1.66 -5.78 18.20
N VAL A 69 0.70 -6.45 18.80
CA VAL A 69 -0.22 -5.82 19.74
C VAL A 69 0.17 -6.20 21.16
N VAL A 70 0.45 -5.18 21.97
CA VAL A 70 0.81 -5.33 23.38
C VAL A 70 -0.37 -4.93 24.23
N ASN A 71 -0.89 -5.88 25.04
CA ASN A 71 -1.99 -5.62 25.97
C ASN A 71 -1.47 -5.48 27.39
N GLY A 72 -1.98 -4.49 28.11
CA GLY A 72 -1.57 -4.16 29.48
C GLY A 72 -2.00 -5.17 30.55
N ALA A 73 -2.66 -6.27 30.17
CA ALA A 73 -3.16 -7.29 31.07
C ALA A 73 -3.90 -6.70 32.28
N SER A 74 -3.75 -7.31 33.48
CA SER A 74 -4.48 -6.89 34.69
C SER A 74 -3.81 -5.77 35.48
N GLN A 75 -2.55 -5.43 35.20
CA GLN A 75 -1.78 -4.45 36.01
C GLN A 75 -1.20 -3.28 35.21
N GLY A 76 -1.32 -3.32 33.88
CA GLY A 76 -0.64 -2.39 32.99
C GLY A 76 0.84 -2.75 32.81
N LEU A 77 1.48 -2.09 31.85
CA LEU A 77 2.89 -2.29 31.53
C LEU A 77 3.62 -0.95 31.53
N LYS A 78 4.88 -0.96 31.98
CA LYS A 78 5.77 0.19 32.00
C LYS A 78 7.00 -0.06 31.13
N ASN A 79 7.51 1.00 30.52
CA ASN A 79 8.75 0.99 29.74
C ASN A 79 8.75 -0.08 28.63
N VAL A 80 7.65 -0.20 27.90
CA VAL A 80 7.54 -1.18 26.81
C VAL A 80 8.45 -0.79 25.64
N ASP A 81 9.20 -1.76 25.12
CA ASP A 81 9.99 -1.67 23.90
C ASP A 81 9.76 -2.92 23.03
N VAL A 82 9.91 -2.78 21.71
CA VAL A 82 9.75 -3.86 20.74
C VAL A 82 10.94 -3.90 19.81
N LYS A 83 11.50 -5.11 19.63
CA LYS A 83 12.64 -5.35 18.73
C LYS A 83 12.36 -6.54 17.82
N ILE A 84 12.99 -6.51 16.64
CA ILE A 84 12.94 -7.61 15.67
C ILE A 84 14.36 -8.10 15.43
N SER A 85 14.54 -9.42 15.30
CA SER A 85 15.79 -10.04 14.91
C SER A 85 16.01 -9.95 13.39
N ASP A 86 17.22 -10.23 12.95
CA ASP A 86 17.45 -10.58 11.56
C ASP A 86 16.59 -11.82 11.20
N LEU A 87 16.18 -11.94 9.93
CA LEU A 87 15.58 -13.17 9.42
C LEU A 87 16.65 -14.00 8.70
N VAL A 88 16.77 -15.26 9.08
CA VAL A 88 17.70 -16.22 8.46
C VAL A 88 16.94 -17.04 7.42
N GLY A 89 17.46 -17.08 6.22
CA GLY A 89 16.88 -17.70 5.04
C GLY A 89 17.65 -18.91 4.53
N PRO A 90 17.39 -19.32 3.26
CA PRO A 90 18.07 -20.43 2.63
C PRO A 90 19.59 -20.28 2.67
N VAL A 91 20.31 -21.37 2.92
CA VAL A 91 21.79 -21.44 2.96
C VAL A 91 22.47 -20.38 3.85
N GLY A 92 21.73 -19.86 4.85
CA GLY A 92 22.28 -18.90 5.82
C GLY A 92 22.23 -17.43 5.36
N GLU A 93 21.53 -17.11 4.28
CA GLU A 93 21.29 -15.73 3.88
C GLU A 93 20.47 -14.97 4.92
N VAL A 94 20.66 -13.66 4.97
CA VAL A 94 20.07 -12.83 6.02
C VAL A 94 19.31 -11.64 5.41
N ILE A 95 18.05 -11.48 5.79
CA ILE A 95 17.37 -10.20 5.70
C ILE A 95 17.62 -9.47 7.02
N PRO A 96 18.39 -8.37 7.01
CA PRO A 96 18.81 -7.72 8.25
C PRO A 96 17.62 -7.01 8.92
N ARG A 97 17.66 -6.93 10.25
CA ARG A 97 16.67 -6.19 11.04
C ARG A 97 16.50 -4.72 10.64
N THR A 98 17.47 -4.14 9.96
CA THR A 98 17.39 -2.80 9.38
C THR A 98 16.43 -2.70 8.20
N SER A 99 15.97 -3.83 7.66
CA SER A 99 14.87 -3.88 6.68
C SER A 99 13.49 -3.67 7.32
N PHE A 100 13.42 -3.66 8.64
CA PHE A 100 12.20 -3.39 9.38
C PHE A 100 12.15 -1.96 9.88
N THR A 101 10.99 -1.33 9.73
CA THR A 101 10.68 -0.03 10.36
C THR A 101 9.49 -0.21 11.28
N LEU A 102 9.65 0.17 12.54
CA LEU A 102 8.63 0.03 13.57
C LEU A 102 8.02 1.39 13.89
N TYR A 103 6.71 1.37 14.15
CA TYR A 103 5.95 2.56 14.52
C TYR A 103 4.99 2.23 15.66
N ARG A 104 4.90 3.10 16.67
CA ARG A 104 3.80 3.03 17.63
C ARG A 104 2.57 3.69 16.99
N GLU A 105 1.45 2.98 16.98
CA GLU A 105 0.20 3.53 16.48
C GLU A 105 -0.39 4.52 17.49
N LYS A 106 -0.68 5.72 17.00
CA LYS A 106 -1.33 6.78 17.78
C LYS A 106 -2.83 6.73 17.57
N TYR A 107 -3.54 6.54 18.65
CA TYR A 107 -5.00 6.67 18.64
C TYR A 107 -5.43 8.13 18.58
N VAL A 108 -6.40 8.41 17.70
CA VAL A 108 -7.07 9.70 17.55
C VAL A 108 -8.56 9.52 17.78
N TYR A 109 -9.24 10.56 18.28
CA TYR A 109 -10.66 10.48 18.60
C TYR A 109 -11.52 11.12 17.51
N VAL A 110 -12.42 10.36 16.91
CA VAL A 110 -13.46 10.82 16.00
C VAL A 110 -14.66 11.20 16.85
N SER A 111 -14.92 12.51 16.97
CA SER A 111 -15.97 13.06 17.84
C SER A 111 -17.35 13.10 17.18
N SER A 112 -17.38 13.10 15.85
CA SER A 112 -18.59 13.06 15.03
C SER A 112 -18.30 12.21 13.79
N SER A 113 -19.20 11.29 13.47
CA SER A 113 -19.03 10.39 12.33
C SER A 113 -19.08 11.15 11.01
N SER A 114 -18.40 10.58 10.01
CA SER A 114 -18.60 10.95 8.60
C SER A 114 -20.07 10.86 8.18
N PRO A 115 -20.49 11.56 7.13
CA PRO A 115 -21.85 11.43 6.59
C PRO A 115 -22.18 9.99 6.23
N ASN A 116 -23.38 9.55 6.59
CA ASN A 116 -23.90 8.23 6.26
C ASN A 116 -25.01 8.36 5.22
N TRP A 117 -24.69 8.05 3.96
CA TRP A 117 -25.66 8.07 2.87
C TRP A 117 -26.43 6.75 2.72
N GLY A 118 -26.35 5.86 3.70
CA GLY A 118 -26.89 4.51 3.60
C GLY A 118 -26.03 3.57 2.75
N GLY A 119 -26.66 2.65 2.05
CA GLY A 119 -25.95 1.73 1.15
C GLY A 119 -25.07 0.70 1.87
N THR A 120 -24.03 0.25 1.17
CA THR A 120 -23.19 -0.87 1.61
C THR A 120 -21.91 -0.43 2.31
N ASN A 121 -21.46 0.82 2.09
CA ASN A 121 -20.24 1.36 2.71
C ASN A 121 -20.58 2.47 3.70
N LYS A 122 -20.64 2.13 4.96
CA LYS A 122 -21.07 3.03 6.04
C LYS A 122 -19.90 3.36 6.96
N PRO A 123 -19.85 4.59 7.53
CA PRO A 123 -18.86 4.91 8.53
C PRO A 123 -19.06 4.06 9.79
N LEU A 124 -17.97 3.75 10.47
CA LEU A 124 -17.93 2.97 11.72
C LEU A 124 -18.39 3.79 12.93
N GLY A 125 -18.41 5.12 12.81
CA GLY A 125 -18.96 6.01 13.82
C GLY A 125 -17.92 6.69 14.68
N THR A 126 -18.38 7.27 15.81
CA THR A 126 -17.52 7.96 16.78
C THR A 126 -16.70 6.96 17.60
N GLY A 127 -15.46 7.35 17.97
CA GLY A 127 -14.61 6.48 18.77
C GLY A 127 -13.12 6.75 18.61
N TRP A 128 -12.32 5.88 19.24
CA TRP A 128 -10.86 5.90 19.13
C TRP A 128 -10.40 5.01 17.98
N TYR A 129 -9.62 5.59 17.07
CA TYR A 129 -9.06 4.92 15.91
C TYR A 129 -7.54 5.05 15.90
N PRO A 130 -6.77 3.97 15.72
CA PRO A 130 -5.36 4.10 15.43
C PRO A 130 -5.20 4.65 14.00
N ASP A 131 -4.33 5.65 13.82
CA ASP A 131 -4.09 6.25 12.51
C ASP A 131 -2.67 6.80 12.32
N GLY A 132 -2.19 7.68 13.21
CA GLY A 132 -0.84 8.25 13.10
C GLY A 132 0.24 7.24 13.48
N LEU A 133 1.33 7.18 12.72
CA LEU A 133 2.43 6.26 12.94
C LEU A 133 3.66 6.99 13.52
N ILE A 134 3.92 6.82 14.82
CA ILE A 134 5.07 7.42 15.51
C ILE A 134 6.27 6.48 15.30
N PRO A 135 7.32 6.90 14.55
CA PRO A 135 8.42 6.00 14.23
C PRO A 135 9.33 5.76 15.44
N PHE A 136 9.93 4.57 15.52
CA PHE A 136 10.94 4.22 16.54
C PHE A 136 12.29 4.84 16.22
N THR A 137 12.63 4.88 14.94
CA THR A 137 13.83 5.48 14.36
C THR A 137 13.44 6.28 13.13
N ASP A 138 14.32 7.12 12.64
CA ASP A 138 14.15 7.81 11.36
C ASP A 138 13.96 6.78 10.23
N PRO A 139 12.80 6.76 9.54
CA PRO A 139 12.51 5.75 8.53
C PRO A 139 13.42 5.81 7.29
N GLU A 140 14.06 6.95 7.03
CA GLU A 140 14.98 7.13 5.91
C GLU A 140 16.40 6.63 6.25
N THR A 141 16.87 6.93 7.46
CA THR A 141 18.27 6.71 7.84
C THR A 141 18.47 5.58 8.83
N GLY A 142 17.41 5.08 9.47
CA GLY A 142 17.47 4.12 10.57
C GLY A 142 18.06 4.68 11.87
N LYS A 143 18.41 5.97 11.92
CA LYS A 143 19.06 6.59 13.08
C LYS A 143 18.07 6.90 14.21
N PRO A 144 18.55 6.98 15.47
CA PRO A 144 17.74 7.46 16.58
C PRO A 144 17.19 8.86 16.32
N LEU A 145 15.94 9.10 16.71
CA LEU A 145 15.28 10.40 16.62
C LEU A 145 15.76 11.34 17.73
N SER A 146 15.92 12.61 17.41
CA SER A 146 16.26 13.67 18.36
C SER A 146 15.20 14.77 18.36
N GLY A 147 15.03 15.45 19.50
CA GLY A 147 14.09 16.56 19.63
C GLY A 147 12.60 16.15 19.65
N ALA A 148 12.28 14.86 19.64
CA ALA A 148 10.91 14.37 19.68
C ALA A 148 10.23 14.72 21.02
N THR A 149 9.06 15.37 20.95
CA THR A 149 8.16 15.58 22.10
C THR A 149 7.13 14.44 22.21
N LEU A 150 6.82 13.79 21.10
CA LEU A 150 5.99 12.59 21.01
C LEU A 150 6.88 11.40 20.61
N ARG A 151 7.21 10.54 21.58
CA ARG A 151 8.14 9.42 21.37
C ARG A 151 7.38 8.10 21.17
N ALA A 152 7.90 7.23 20.31
CA ALA A 152 7.38 5.89 20.12
C ALA A 152 7.73 4.98 21.28
N VAL A 153 8.98 4.97 21.72
CA VAL A 153 9.54 4.10 22.76
C VAL A 153 10.41 4.86 23.75
N PRO A 154 10.55 4.39 25.02
CA PRO A 154 9.64 3.42 25.63
C PRO A 154 8.23 3.99 25.82
N PHE A 155 7.23 3.11 25.93
CA PHE A 155 5.85 3.53 26.17
C PHE A 155 5.21 2.71 27.29
N ASP A 156 4.13 3.26 27.88
CA ASP A 156 3.32 2.57 28.88
C ASP A 156 2.03 2.06 28.25
N VAL A 157 1.52 0.92 28.74
CA VAL A 157 0.21 0.39 28.35
C VAL A 157 -0.67 0.31 29.61
N LYS A 158 -1.84 0.94 29.58
CA LYS A 158 -2.80 0.89 30.68
C LYS A 158 -3.38 -0.49 30.82
N THR A 159 -3.80 -0.83 32.04
CA THR A 159 -4.54 -2.06 32.35
C THR A 159 -5.66 -2.31 31.34
N GLY A 160 -5.69 -3.49 30.75
CA GLY A 160 -6.71 -3.93 29.81
C GLY A 160 -6.69 -3.27 28.42
N ASN A 161 -5.82 -2.28 28.20
CA ASN A 161 -5.74 -1.62 26.91
C ASN A 161 -4.74 -2.30 25.98
N ASN A 162 -5.01 -2.20 24.68
CA ASN A 162 -4.07 -2.55 23.62
C ASN A 162 -3.23 -1.34 23.20
N GLN A 163 -1.97 -1.59 22.86
CA GLN A 163 -1.13 -0.67 22.12
C GLN A 163 -0.49 -1.44 20.96
N PRO A 164 -0.98 -1.24 19.73
CA PRO A 164 -0.38 -1.83 18.55
C PRO A 164 0.94 -1.12 18.20
N VAL A 165 1.86 -1.92 17.68
CA VAL A 165 3.07 -1.50 17.01
C VAL A 165 2.99 -1.96 15.56
N TRP A 166 2.89 -1.04 14.64
CA TRP A 166 2.95 -1.28 13.20
C TRP A 166 4.38 -1.63 12.80
N VAL A 167 4.53 -2.64 11.99
CA VAL A 167 5.82 -3.09 11.47
C VAL A 167 5.76 -3.12 9.95
N ASP A 168 6.63 -2.36 9.31
CA ASP A 168 6.92 -2.45 7.87
C ASP A 168 8.18 -3.29 7.67
N LEU A 169 8.13 -4.30 6.84
CA LEU A 169 9.28 -5.01 6.28
C LEU A 169 9.42 -4.62 4.81
N LEU A 170 10.53 -4.01 4.41
CA LEU A 170 10.90 -3.91 3.00
C LEU A 170 11.78 -5.12 2.64
N VAL A 171 11.30 -6.01 1.80
CA VAL A 171 12.07 -7.16 1.35
C VAL A 171 13.17 -6.69 0.39
N PRO A 172 14.47 -6.90 0.69
CA PRO A 172 15.55 -6.42 -0.16
C PRO A 172 15.46 -6.98 -1.60
N GLN A 173 15.81 -6.18 -2.59
CA GLN A 173 15.88 -6.61 -3.99
C GLN A 173 16.87 -7.78 -4.19
N THR A 174 17.86 -7.90 -3.31
CA THR A 174 18.90 -8.93 -3.36
C THR A 174 18.53 -10.20 -2.57
N ALA A 175 17.36 -10.22 -1.90
CA ALA A 175 16.95 -11.39 -1.13
C ALA A 175 16.77 -12.61 -2.05
N THR A 176 17.30 -13.75 -1.65
CA THR A 176 17.05 -15.02 -2.35
C THR A 176 15.62 -15.49 -2.11
N ALA A 177 14.97 -16.04 -3.14
CA ALA A 177 13.65 -16.63 -2.97
C ALA A 177 13.70 -17.86 -2.05
N GLY A 178 12.73 -17.97 -1.14
CA GLY A 178 12.64 -19.08 -0.17
C GLY A 178 12.12 -18.65 1.19
N GLU A 179 12.23 -19.56 2.15
CA GLU A 179 11.71 -19.38 3.49
C GLU A 179 12.75 -18.73 4.41
N TYR A 180 12.32 -17.69 5.12
CA TYR A 180 13.10 -16.97 6.14
C TYR A 180 12.41 -17.08 7.49
N SER A 181 13.17 -17.12 8.57
CA SER A 181 12.67 -17.16 9.94
C SER A 181 13.45 -16.25 10.88
N GLY A 182 12.73 -15.71 11.85
CA GLY A 182 13.28 -14.87 12.91
C GLY A 182 12.27 -14.68 14.04
N THR A 183 12.49 -13.66 14.86
CA THR A 183 11.65 -13.40 16.03
C THR A 183 11.44 -11.91 16.24
N TYR A 184 10.36 -11.58 16.93
CA TYR A 184 10.20 -10.29 17.59
C TYR A 184 10.20 -10.47 19.10
N THR A 185 10.63 -9.46 19.83
CA THR A 185 10.67 -9.47 21.30
C THR A 185 10.03 -8.19 21.83
N VAL A 186 9.08 -8.34 22.73
CA VAL A 186 8.46 -7.27 23.51
C VAL A 186 9.07 -7.32 24.90
N THR A 187 9.60 -6.21 25.41
CA THR A 187 10.14 -6.09 26.77
C THR A 187 9.40 -5.02 27.54
N SER A 188 9.29 -5.19 28.85
CA SER A 188 8.73 -4.22 29.80
C SER A 188 9.34 -4.42 31.17
N ASP A 189 9.06 -3.52 32.12
CA ASP A 189 9.45 -3.73 33.54
C ASP A 189 8.78 -4.96 34.16
N GLN A 190 7.67 -5.42 33.60
CA GLN A 190 6.90 -6.57 34.08
C GLN A 190 7.32 -7.90 33.46
N GLY A 191 8.26 -7.88 32.51
CA GLY A 191 8.77 -9.08 31.85
C GLY A 191 8.88 -8.93 30.33
N SER A 192 9.12 -10.05 29.65
CA SER A 192 9.31 -10.08 28.20
C SER A 192 8.52 -11.19 27.53
N PHE A 193 8.27 -11.02 26.24
CA PHE A 193 7.64 -12.01 25.38
C PHE A 193 8.41 -12.08 24.05
N THR A 194 8.58 -13.29 23.49
CA THR A 194 9.20 -13.48 22.17
C THR A 194 8.28 -14.33 21.30
N GLY A 195 7.98 -13.82 20.08
CA GLY A 195 7.15 -14.51 19.09
C GLY A 195 7.90 -14.79 17.80
N PRO A 196 7.55 -15.85 17.04
CA PRO A 196 8.20 -16.22 15.79
C PRO A 196 7.68 -15.41 14.61
N ILE A 197 8.59 -15.12 13.66
CA ILE A 197 8.30 -14.56 12.34
C ILE A 197 8.73 -15.58 11.28
N SER A 198 7.87 -15.82 10.29
CA SER A 198 8.20 -16.55 9.05
C SER A 198 7.84 -15.69 7.85
N LEU A 199 8.69 -15.72 6.82
CA LEU A 199 8.52 -15.00 5.58
C LEU A 199 8.85 -15.91 4.40
N THR A 200 7.94 -16.04 3.45
CA THR A 200 8.20 -16.63 2.13
C THR A 200 8.56 -15.53 1.15
N VAL A 201 9.78 -15.48 0.65
CA VAL A 201 10.17 -14.57 -0.44
C VAL A 201 9.92 -15.26 -1.77
N TRP A 202 9.06 -14.68 -2.59
CA TRP A 202 8.77 -15.19 -3.94
C TRP A 202 9.87 -14.87 -4.95
N ASN A 203 9.97 -15.67 -6.02
CA ASN A 203 11.01 -15.53 -7.04
C ASN A 203 10.66 -14.47 -8.10
N PHE A 204 10.23 -13.29 -7.67
CA PHE A 204 10.11 -12.11 -8.53
C PHE A 204 10.31 -10.83 -7.72
N THR A 205 10.43 -9.71 -8.42
CA THR A 205 10.72 -8.40 -7.83
C THR A 205 9.67 -7.40 -8.30
N LEU A 206 9.11 -6.61 -7.40
CA LEU A 206 8.29 -5.47 -7.77
C LEU A 206 9.16 -4.37 -8.39
N PRO A 207 8.65 -3.64 -9.39
CA PRO A 207 9.40 -2.52 -9.96
C PRO A 207 9.55 -1.39 -8.90
N PRO A 208 10.73 -0.78 -8.79
CA PRO A 208 10.94 0.35 -7.88
C PRO A 208 10.11 1.57 -8.28
N THR A 209 9.76 1.69 -9.55
CA THR A 209 8.85 2.72 -10.09
C THR A 209 7.50 2.09 -10.39
N PRO A 210 6.44 2.44 -9.66
CA PRO A 210 5.10 1.89 -9.89
C PRO A 210 4.58 2.17 -11.31
N SER A 211 3.81 1.22 -11.86
CA SER A 211 3.08 1.40 -13.13
C SER A 211 1.90 2.35 -12.94
N LEU A 212 1.19 2.27 -11.83
CA LEU A 212 0.12 3.20 -11.47
C LEU A 212 0.71 4.60 -11.30
N LYS A 213 0.20 5.57 -12.06
CA LYS A 213 0.57 6.98 -11.88
C LYS A 213 -0.18 7.54 -10.68
N THR A 214 0.47 8.39 -9.90
CA THR A 214 -0.20 9.04 -8.77
C THR A 214 0.11 10.53 -8.73
N ALA A 215 -0.84 11.32 -8.19
CA ALA A 215 -0.73 12.75 -7.99
C ALA A 215 -1.35 13.12 -6.64
N PHE A 216 -0.52 13.23 -5.61
CA PHE A 216 -0.96 13.56 -4.26
C PHE A 216 -0.48 14.96 -3.88
N LEU A 217 -1.42 15.86 -3.60
CA LEU A 217 -1.11 17.28 -3.46
C LEU A 217 -0.66 17.63 -2.02
N PHE A 218 0.41 18.43 -1.97
CA PHE A 218 0.86 19.12 -0.76
C PHE A 218 0.46 20.58 -0.77
N SER A 219 0.31 21.18 0.40
CA SER A 219 0.11 22.62 0.55
C SER A 219 1.01 23.26 1.60
N HIS A 220 1.35 22.51 2.65
CA HIS A 220 2.18 22.99 3.75
C HIS A 220 3.51 22.25 3.87
N ALA A 221 3.57 21.04 3.40
CA ALA A 221 4.66 20.12 3.67
C ALA A 221 5.43 19.64 2.42
N GLY A 222 5.47 20.44 1.36
CA GLY A 222 6.15 20.09 0.10
C GLY A 222 7.68 20.09 0.17
N THR A 223 8.28 19.75 1.33
CA THR A 223 9.73 19.65 1.50
C THR A 223 10.30 18.40 0.79
N LEU A 224 11.63 18.36 0.63
CA LEU A 224 12.33 17.21 0.07
C LEU A 224 12.02 15.93 0.85
N GLU A 225 12.08 16.00 2.18
CA GLU A 225 11.85 14.88 3.08
C GLU A 225 10.40 14.38 2.99
N ALA A 226 9.43 15.30 2.85
CA ALA A 226 8.03 14.94 2.68
C ALA A 226 7.78 14.23 1.34
N GLN A 227 8.42 14.66 0.26
CA GLN A 227 8.36 13.98 -1.03
C GLN A 227 9.00 12.58 -0.96
N GLN A 228 10.13 12.44 -0.26
CA GLN A 228 10.78 11.14 -0.03
C GLN A 228 9.88 10.19 0.76
N GLU A 229 9.16 10.69 1.78
CA GLU A 229 8.21 9.86 2.54
C GLU A 229 7.08 9.35 1.64
N LEU A 230 6.51 10.18 0.76
CA LEU A 230 5.51 9.72 -0.20
C LEU A 230 6.05 8.63 -1.14
N LEU A 231 7.22 8.86 -1.73
CA LEU A 231 7.84 7.90 -2.66
C LEU A 231 8.21 6.58 -1.96
N ARG A 232 8.60 6.62 -0.67
CA ARG A 232 8.76 5.41 0.15
C ARG A 232 7.44 4.63 0.25
N ASN A 233 6.32 5.31 0.23
CA ASN A 233 5.00 4.71 0.20
C ASN A 233 4.46 4.52 -1.24
N LYS A 234 5.35 4.45 -2.26
CA LYS A 234 5.01 4.20 -3.67
C LYS A 234 4.03 5.25 -4.27
N ILE A 235 3.94 6.43 -3.67
CA ILE A 235 3.05 7.53 -4.08
C ILE A 235 3.90 8.70 -4.60
N SER A 236 3.62 9.17 -5.81
CA SER A 236 4.24 10.38 -6.35
C SER A 236 3.61 11.64 -5.76
N PRO A 237 4.41 12.60 -5.28
CA PRO A 237 3.92 13.94 -4.99
C PRO A 237 3.40 14.60 -6.28
N SER A 238 2.42 15.49 -6.17
CA SER A 238 1.84 16.16 -7.35
C SER A 238 2.86 16.99 -8.10
N ALA A 239 3.75 17.70 -7.40
CA ALA A 239 4.77 18.55 -8.00
C ALA A 239 6.16 18.25 -7.41
N THR A 240 7.16 18.15 -8.29
CA THR A 240 8.56 17.94 -7.91
C THR A 240 9.42 19.01 -8.58
N PRO A 241 10.20 19.80 -7.80
CA PRO A 241 11.12 20.78 -8.38
C PRO A 241 12.12 20.15 -9.35
N ALA A 242 12.42 20.84 -10.46
CA ALA A 242 13.33 20.36 -11.50
C ALA A 242 14.69 19.92 -10.95
N SER A 243 15.25 20.65 -9.97
CA SER A 243 16.52 20.32 -9.32
C SER A 243 16.49 19.02 -8.49
N GLN A 244 15.32 18.59 -8.04
CA GLN A 244 15.13 17.37 -7.26
C GLN A 244 14.73 16.17 -8.12
N MET A 245 14.31 16.40 -9.35
CA MET A 245 13.74 15.40 -10.24
C MET A 245 14.64 14.15 -10.43
N PRO A 246 15.97 14.25 -10.65
CA PRO A 246 16.84 13.07 -10.78
C PRO A 246 16.82 12.19 -9.52
N LEU A 247 16.88 12.79 -8.33
CA LEU A 247 16.83 12.08 -7.05
C LEU A 247 15.48 11.40 -6.86
N MET A 248 14.39 12.11 -7.11
CA MET A 248 13.03 11.57 -6.96
C MET A 248 12.73 10.48 -7.98
N LYS A 249 13.22 10.62 -9.21
CA LYS A 249 13.15 9.55 -10.23
C LYS A 249 13.81 8.25 -9.74
N GLY A 250 14.99 8.35 -9.13
CA GLY A 250 15.69 7.20 -8.53
C GLY A 250 14.92 6.54 -7.38
N ARG A 251 13.94 7.25 -6.80
CA ARG A 251 13.06 6.76 -5.72
C ARG A 251 11.67 6.31 -6.20
N GLY A 252 11.45 6.28 -7.52
CA GLY A 252 10.20 5.79 -8.09
C GLY A 252 9.21 6.85 -8.55
N LEU A 253 9.59 8.15 -8.59
CA LEU A 253 8.73 9.19 -9.17
C LEU A 253 8.36 8.83 -10.60
N ASN A 254 7.06 8.82 -10.91
CA ASN A 254 6.55 8.40 -12.21
C ASN A 254 5.61 9.41 -12.89
N ALA A 255 5.21 10.47 -12.17
CA ALA A 255 4.40 11.56 -12.68
C ALA A 255 4.66 12.83 -11.87
N THR A 256 4.59 14.01 -12.50
CA THR A 256 4.70 15.31 -11.82
C THR A 256 3.94 16.40 -12.56
N ASP A 257 3.30 17.29 -11.80
CA ASP A 257 2.72 18.52 -12.30
C ASP A 257 3.85 19.51 -12.67
N THR A 258 3.72 20.19 -13.79
CA THR A 258 4.71 21.13 -14.30
C THR A 258 4.40 22.59 -13.96
N GLY A 259 3.24 22.85 -13.39
CA GLY A 259 2.82 24.21 -13.06
C GLY A 259 1.88 24.29 -11.89
N PRO A 260 1.75 25.46 -11.25
CA PRO A 260 0.69 25.68 -10.28
C PRO A 260 -0.66 25.61 -10.99
N PHE A 261 -1.66 25.04 -10.31
CA PHE A 261 -3.04 25.16 -10.75
C PHE A 261 -3.39 26.66 -10.91
N SER A 262 -3.63 27.09 -12.14
CA SER A 262 -3.90 28.48 -12.46
C SER A 262 -4.96 28.63 -13.54
N GLY A 263 -5.61 27.52 -13.90
CA GLY A 263 -6.45 27.47 -15.06
C GLY A 263 -7.84 28.05 -14.82
N ALA A 264 -8.70 27.31 -14.17
CA ALA A 264 -10.12 27.61 -14.13
C ALA A 264 -10.60 28.06 -12.75
N ASP A 265 -11.33 29.16 -12.71
CA ASP A 265 -12.21 29.54 -11.60
C ASP A 265 -13.59 28.95 -11.84
N VAL A 266 -13.84 27.81 -11.19
CA VAL A 266 -15.09 27.04 -11.28
C VAL A 266 -16.31 27.85 -10.84
N GLY A 267 -16.16 28.65 -9.78
CA GLY A 267 -17.28 29.42 -9.21
C GLY A 267 -17.83 30.47 -10.16
N ASN A 268 -16.98 31.05 -11.02
CA ASN A 268 -17.34 32.08 -11.97
C ASN A 268 -17.26 31.63 -13.43
N CYS A 269 -16.93 30.37 -13.69
CA CYS A 269 -16.67 29.80 -15.02
C CYS A 269 -15.73 30.68 -15.87
N LYS A 270 -14.60 31.07 -15.26
CA LYS A 270 -13.53 31.90 -15.89
C LYS A 270 -12.23 31.13 -15.90
N MET A 271 -11.44 31.32 -16.94
CA MET A 271 -10.12 30.74 -17.09
C MET A 271 -9.19 31.75 -17.72
N SER A 272 -7.94 31.82 -17.28
CA SER A 272 -6.93 32.64 -17.90
C SER A 272 -6.64 32.17 -19.33
N PRO A 273 -6.30 33.06 -20.25
CA PRO A 273 -5.81 32.67 -21.59
C PRO A 273 -4.64 31.69 -21.50
N ALA A 274 -4.53 30.79 -22.46
CA ALA A 274 -3.44 29.82 -22.50
C ALA A 274 -2.06 30.51 -22.53
N PRO A 275 -1.12 30.14 -21.65
CA PRO A 275 0.25 30.56 -21.73
C PRO A 275 0.87 30.18 -23.08
N PRO A 276 1.84 30.95 -23.60
CA PRO A 276 2.51 30.63 -24.87
C PRO A 276 3.33 29.32 -24.72
N VAL A 277 3.54 28.64 -25.84
CA VAL A 277 4.31 27.36 -25.88
C VAL A 277 5.71 27.50 -25.28
N SER A 278 6.37 28.67 -25.43
CA SER A 278 7.68 28.91 -24.82
C SER A 278 7.68 28.86 -23.31
N GLN A 279 6.60 29.30 -22.67
CA GLN A 279 6.45 29.22 -21.22
C GLN A 279 6.26 27.75 -20.75
N PHE A 280 5.45 26.95 -21.45
CA PHE A 280 5.32 25.54 -21.20
C PHE A 280 6.64 24.78 -21.41
N LYS A 281 7.37 25.06 -22.48
CA LYS A 281 8.72 24.50 -22.71
C LYS A 281 9.70 24.85 -21.58
N GLY A 282 9.62 26.04 -21.01
CA GLY A 282 10.41 26.40 -19.82
C GLY A 282 10.12 25.54 -18.60
N ARG A 283 8.87 25.02 -18.45
CA ARG A 283 8.45 24.15 -17.33
C ARG A 283 8.94 22.70 -17.47
N THR A 284 9.41 22.29 -18.65
CA THR A 284 9.95 20.94 -18.85
C THR A 284 11.43 20.82 -18.50
N ALA A 285 12.06 21.89 -18.00
CA ALA A 285 13.44 21.86 -17.55
C ALA A 285 13.64 20.78 -16.46
N GLY A 286 14.70 19.99 -16.58
CA GLY A 286 15.00 18.90 -15.64
C GLY A 286 14.17 17.63 -15.85
N GLN A 287 13.35 17.56 -16.91
CA GLN A 287 12.58 16.35 -17.25
C GLN A 287 13.46 15.10 -17.23
N GLN A 288 12.92 14.04 -16.64
CA GLN A 288 13.57 12.73 -16.60
C GLN A 288 12.80 11.72 -17.45
N PRO A 289 13.50 10.84 -18.20
CA PRO A 289 12.85 9.80 -18.99
C PRO A 289 11.92 8.91 -18.14
N GLY A 290 10.71 8.65 -18.63
CA GLY A 290 9.71 7.81 -17.97
C GLY A 290 8.93 8.49 -16.84
N VAL A 291 9.17 9.77 -16.53
CA VAL A 291 8.31 10.59 -15.67
C VAL A 291 7.28 11.30 -16.56
N LEU A 292 6.00 11.05 -16.30
CA LEU A 292 4.90 11.72 -16.98
C LEU A 292 4.85 13.20 -16.53
N LEU A 293 4.94 14.11 -17.48
CA LEU A 293 4.69 15.53 -17.24
C LEU A 293 3.25 15.88 -17.54
N TYR A 294 2.56 16.45 -16.60
CA TYR A 294 1.20 16.95 -16.78
C TYR A 294 1.05 18.36 -16.20
N ASP A 295 -0.02 19.04 -16.58
CA ASP A 295 -0.47 20.30 -15.98
C ASP A 295 -1.95 20.12 -15.61
N TYR A 296 -2.29 20.36 -14.33
CA TYR A 296 -3.66 20.28 -13.83
C TYR A 296 -4.38 21.58 -14.14
N SER A 297 -4.94 21.69 -15.34
CA SER A 297 -5.45 22.96 -15.88
C SER A 297 -6.85 23.34 -15.38
N ALA A 298 -7.69 22.38 -15.00
CA ALA A 298 -9.05 22.66 -14.55
C ALA A 298 -9.61 21.56 -13.65
N ASP A 299 -10.39 21.95 -12.64
CA ASP A 299 -10.99 21.09 -11.64
C ASP A 299 -12.51 21.23 -11.62
N GLU A 300 -13.23 20.09 -11.69
CA GLU A 300 -14.71 19.96 -11.57
C GLU A 300 -15.54 20.91 -12.45
N ILE A 301 -15.06 21.24 -13.62
CA ILE A 301 -15.62 22.26 -14.52
C ILE A 301 -16.83 21.78 -15.35
N GLY A 302 -17.40 20.63 -15.06
CA GLY A 302 -18.46 20.03 -15.89
C GLY A 302 -19.67 20.94 -16.21
N HIS A 303 -19.91 21.96 -15.39
CA HIS A 303 -20.97 22.95 -15.61
C HIS A 303 -20.50 24.21 -16.36
N CYS A 304 -19.21 24.34 -16.67
CA CYS A 304 -18.59 25.51 -17.29
C CYS A 304 -18.27 25.27 -18.78
N ALA A 305 -19.24 24.90 -19.60
CA ALA A 305 -19.04 24.60 -21.03
C ALA A 305 -18.42 25.75 -21.84
N ASN A 306 -18.57 27.00 -21.38
CA ASN A 306 -17.93 28.16 -21.98
C ASN A 306 -16.40 28.15 -21.88
N LEU A 307 -15.80 27.32 -21.03
CA LEU A 307 -14.35 27.18 -20.88
C LEU A 307 -13.71 26.21 -21.88
N TYR A 308 -14.50 25.36 -22.55
CA TYR A 308 -13.95 24.32 -23.42
C TYR A 308 -13.01 24.85 -24.53
N PRO A 309 -13.33 25.96 -25.24
CA PRO A 309 -12.39 26.52 -26.21
C PRO A 309 -11.07 26.98 -25.59
N THR A 310 -11.11 27.53 -24.38
CA THR A 310 -9.90 27.94 -23.65
C THR A 310 -9.06 26.73 -23.25
N ILE A 311 -9.69 25.66 -22.76
CA ILE A 311 -9.03 24.39 -22.42
C ILE A 311 -8.38 23.76 -23.64
N GLN A 312 -9.05 23.78 -24.80
CA GLN A 312 -8.47 23.30 -26.06
C GLN A 312 -7.18 24.10 -26.41
N GLN A 313 -7.20 25.41 -26.23
CA GLN A 313 -6.01 26.23 -26.48
C GLN A 313 -4.88 25.96 -25.48
N TRP A 314 -5.21 25.76 -24.22
CA TRP A 314 -4.22 25.34 -23.20
C TRP A 314 -3.59 24.00 -23.60
N ALA A 315 -4.41 23.00 -23.91
CA ALA A 315 -3.98 21.68 -24.33
C ALA A 315 -3.08 21.74 -25.57
N TYR A 316 -3.50 22.48 -26.62
CA TYR A 316 -2.70 22.65 -27.82
C TYR A 316 -1.28 23.18 -27.52
N ASN A 317 -1.18 24.19 -26.66
CA ASN A 317 0.13 24.78 -26.31
C ASN A 317 0.96 23.84 -25.42
N MET A 318 0.33 23.09 -24.47
CA MET A 318 0.98 22.08 -23.63
C MET A 318 1.53 20.93 -24.49
N HIS A 319 0.75 20.43 -25.44
CA HIS A 319 1.14 19.32 -26.31
C HIS A 319 2.40 19.66 -27.13
N GLN A 320 2.53 20.93 -27.59
CA GLN A 320 3.73 21.40 -28.25
C GLN A 320 4.99 21.43 -27.36
N ALA A 321 4.79 21.37 -26.05
CA ALA A 321 5.85 21.28 -25.03
C ALA A 321 6.05 19.88 -24.47
N GLY A 322 5.26 18.88 -24.89
CA GLY A 322 5.33 17.50 -24.37
C GLY A 322 4.69 17.34 -23.00
N ILE A 323 3.76 18.24 -22.63
CA ILE A 323 3.01 18.18 -21.36
C ILE A 323 1.61 17.67 -21.64
N SER A 324 1.11 16.75 -20.82
CA SER A 324 -0.27 16.25 -20.87
C SER A 324 -1.21 17.17 -20.09
N ASN A 325 -2.40 17.38 -20.62
CA ASN A 325 -3.44 18.15 -19.94
C ASN A 325 -4.27 17.23 -19.04
N LEU A 326 -4.29 17.50 -17.74
CA LEU A 326 -5.08 16.81 -16.73
C LEU A 326 -6.26 17.69 -16.33
N VAL A 327 -7.47 17.11 -16.34
CA VAL A 327 -8.71 17.81 -15.93
C VAL A 327 -9.58 16.87 -15.11
N SER A 328 -10.12 17.37 -13.99
CA SER A 328 -11.11 16.67 -13.18
C SER A 328 -12.52 16.99 -13.70
N MET A 329 -13.08 16.11 -14.50
CA MET A 329 -14.46 16.14 -15.00
C MET A 329 -14.83 14.85 -15.72
N SER A 330 -16.12 14.56 -15.84
CA SER A 330 -16.61 13.51 -16.75
C SER A 330 -16.22 13.82 -18.20
N PRO A 331 -15.77 12.83 -19.00
CA PRO A 331 -15.42 13.05 -20.40
C PRO A 331 -16.55 13.69 -21.18
N ASN A 332 -16.19 14.64 -22.08
CA ASN A 332 -17.16 15.39 -22.88
C ASN A 332 -16.69 15.47 -24.33
N PRO A 333 -17.58 15.17 -25.31
CA PRO A 333 -17.23 15.19 -26.74
C PRO A 333 -16.61 16.49 -27.24
N ALA A 334 -16.94 17.65 -26.66
CA ALA A 334 -16.35 18.93 -27.03
C ALA A 334 -14.83 19.01 -26.78
N LEU A 335 -14.29 18.14 -25.91
CA LEU A 335 -12.87 18.08 -25.56
C LEU A 335 -12.13 16.88 -26.16
N TYR A 336 -12.76 16.11 -27.06
CA TYR A 336 -12.12 14.98 -27.75
C TYR A 336 -11.17 15.39 -28.88
N SER A 337 -10.92 16.67 -29.05
CA SER A 337 -9.92 17.24 -29.96
C SER A 337 -9.26 18.45 -29.32
N ASP A 338 -7.94 18.57 -29.47
CA ASP A 338 -7.16 19.75 -29.09
C ASP A 338 -7.14 20.85 -30.18
N GLY A 339 -7.87 20.64 -31.28
CA GLY A 339 -7.94 21.56 -32.42
C GLY A 339 -6.75 21.48 -33.39
N SER A 340 -5.74 20.62 -33.11
CA SER A 340 -4.55 20.49 -33.98
C SER A 340 -4.79 19.70 -35.27
N GLY A 341 -5.89 18.94 -35.34
CA GLY A 341 -6.16 17.99 -36.43
C GLY A 341 -5.42 16.64 -36.27
N SER A 342 -4.64 16.45 -35.23
CA SER A 342 -3.91 15.20 -34.94
C SER A 342 -4.80 14.06 -34.46
N GLY A 343 -6.03 14.36 -34.06
CA GLY A 343 -6.92 13.43 -33.38
C GLY A 343 -6.68 13.30 -31.86
N ARG A 344 -5.71 14.02 -31.30
CA ARG A 344 -5.42 14.05 -29.85
C ARG A 344 -6.54 14.80 -29.10
N SER A 345 -6.92 14.30 -27.94
CA SER A 345 -7.88 14.97 -27.06
C SER A 345 -7.28 16.25 -26.45
N ALA A 346 -8.15 17.22 -26.15
CA ALA A 346 -7.77 18.37 -25.33
C ALA A 346 -7.51 17.99 -23.86
N VAL A 347 -8.03 16.85 -23.42
CA VAL A 347 -7.76 16.27 -22.10
C VAL A 347 -7.12 14.92 -22.31
N ASP A 348 -5.87 14.78 -21.92
CA ASP A 348 -5.12 13.51 -21.99
C ASP A 348 -5.40 12.61 -20.78
N ILE A 349 -5.69 13.25 -19.63
CA ILE A 349 -5.88 12.58 -18.35
C ILE A 349 -7.19 13.07 -17.73
N TRP A 350 -8.20 12.23 -17.81
CA TRP A 350 -9.51 12.47 -17.22
C TRP A 350 -9.52 11.96 -15.78
N VAL A 351 -9.70 12.85 -14.81
CA VAL A 351 -9.73 12.49 -13.38
C VAL A 351 -11.18 12.43 -12.90
N LEU A 352 -11.60 11.28 -12.40
CA LEU A 352 -12.99 10.99 -12.12
C LEU A 352 -13.22 10.52 -10.68
N LEU A 353 -14.18 11.15 -10.00
CA LEU A 353 -14.82 10.58 -8.83
C LEU A 353 -15.65 9.33 -9.24
N PRO A 354 -15.87 8.37 -8.34
CA PRO A 354 -16.67 7.18 -8.63
C PRO A 354 -18.07 7.50 -9.17
N VAL A 355 -18.72 8.55 -8.66
CA VAL A 355 -20.03 9.00 -9.14
C VAL A 355 -19.94 9.58 -10.56
N MET A 356 -18.89 10.31 -10.88
CA MET A 356 -18.66 10.84 -12.23
C MET A 356 -18.45 9.70 -13.23
N TYR A 357 -17.64 8.69 -12.84
CA TYR A 357 -17.42 7.49 -13.65
C TYR A 357 -18.72 6.75 -13.96
N ASN A 358 -19.53 6.47 -12.94
CA ASN A 358 -20.77 5.71 -13.10
C ASN A 358 -21.81 6.44 -13.95
N ASN A 359 -21.86 7.78 -13.84
CA ASN A 359 -22.81 8.60 -14.61
C ASN A 359 -22.38 8.82 -16.08
N ALA A 360 -21.08 8.61 -16.42
CA ALA A 360 -20.54 8.86 -17.75
C ALA A 360 -19.82 7.64 -18.34
N LYS A 361 -20.33 6.43 -18.07
CA LYS A 361 -19.64 5.19 -18.42
C LYS A 361 -19.36 5.05 -19.91
N SER A 362 -20.30 5.43 -20.78
CA SER A 362 -20.13 5.38 -22.23
C SER A 362 -19.02 6.32 -22.72
N GLU A 363 -18.96 7.51 -22.17
CA GLU A 363 -17.93 8.53 -22.45
C GLU A 363 -16.56 8.07 -21.95
N VAL A 364 -16.50 7.44 -20.77
CA VAL A 364 -15.27 6.85 -20.22
C VAL A 364 -14.78 5.72 -21.14
N ASP A 365 -15.65 4.81 -21.54
CA ASP A 365 -15.31 3.73 -22.48
C ASP A 365 -14.83 4.30 -23.83
N HIS A 366 -15.39 5.42 -24.28
CA HIS A 366 -14.97 6.10 -25.50
C HIS A 366 -13.53 6.63 -25.38
N VAL A 367 -13.21 7.39 -24.32
CA VAL A 367 -11.88 8.00 -24.16
C VAL A 367 -10.81 6.95 -23.90
N LEU A 368 -11.11 5.87 -23.16
CA LEU A 368 -10.20 4.72 -22.99
C LEU A 368 -9.90 4.03 -24.33
N LYS A 369 -10.90 3.82 -25.20
CA LYS A 369 -10.69 3.26 -26.55
C LYS A 369 -9.89 4.20 -27.44
N LYS A 370 -10.03 5.50 -27.25
CA LYS A 370 -9.27 6.54 -27.97
C LYS A 370 -7.80 6.56 -27.55
N GLY A 371 -7.46 6.02 -26.38
CA GLY A 371 -6.11 5.97 -25.82
C GLY A 371 -5.82 7.06 -24.79
N ASP A 372 -6.80 7.83 -24.38
CA ASP A 372 -6.68 8.77 -23.27
C ASP A 372 -6.54 8.01 -21.95
N ALA A 373 -5.90 8.62 -20.97
CA ALA A 373 -5.80 8.07 -19.62
C ALA A 373 -7.02 8.47 -18.79
N VAL A 374 -7.50 7.54 -17.97
CA VAL A 374 -8.50 7.82 -16.94
C VAL A 374 -7.89 7.49 -15.58
N TRP A 375 -7.92 8.46 -14.67
CA TRP A 375 -7.44 8.32 -13.29
C TRP A 375 -8.60 8.35 -12.32
N SER A 376 -8.53 7.55 -11.29
CA SER A 376 -9.48 7.62 -10.19
C SER A 376 -9.16 8.76 -9.24
N TYR A 377 -10.19 9.28 -8.59
CA TYR A 377 -10.12 10.34 -7.60
C TYR A 377 -10.94 9.96 -6.38
N ASN A 378 -10.52 10.39 -5.21
CA ASN A 378 -11.25 10.19 -3.96
C ASN A 378 -11.26 11.51 -3.18
N THR A 379 -12.39 11.91 -2.66
CA THR A 379 -12.57 13.03 -1.73
C THR A 379 -13.95 12.97 -1.12
N LEU A 380 -14.07 13.25 0.15
CA LEU A 380 -15.31 13.34 0.93
C LEU A 380 -16.21 12.08 0.75
N VAL A 381 -17.30 12.02 1.48
CA VAL A 381 -18.32 10.99 1.29
C VAL A 381 -19.35 11.51 0.29
N GLN A 382 -19.26 11.13 -0.99
CA GLN A 382 -20.10 11.64 -2.07
C GLN A 382 -21.15 10.67 -2.57
N ASP A 383 -21.11 9.42 -2.14
CA ASP A 383 -22.06 8.37 -2.50
C ASP A 383 -22.17 7.32 -1.40
N ALA A 384 -23.08 6.37 -1.57
CA ALA A 384 -23.40 5.32 -0.61
C ALA A 384 -22.60 4.01 -0.81
N TYR A 385 -21.69 3.92 -1.80
CA TYR A 385 -21.15 2.64 -2.23
C TYR A 385 -19.63 2.59 -2.44
N SER A 386 -19.01 3.65 -2.97
CA SER A 386 -17.59 3.66 -3.31
C SER A 386 -16.67 3.65 -2.09
N PRO A 387 -15.38 3.31 -2.23
CA PRO A 387 -14.40 3.43 -1.15
C PRO A 387 -14.32 4.85 -0.61
N LYS A 388 -14.11 5.00 0.70
CA LYS A 388 -14.00 6.27 1.43
C LYS A 388 -12.70 6.32 2.22
N TRP A 389 -12.06 7.50 2.30
CA TRP A 389 -10.74 7.63 2.90
C TRP A 389 -10.71 8.44 4.19
N GLU A 390 -11.87 8.65 4.81
CA GLU A 390 -11.96 9.18 6.17
C GLU A 390 -11.58 8.10 7.21
N ILE A 391 -11.14 8.55 8.38
CA ILE A 391 -10.60 7.67 9.44
C ILE A 391 -11.63 6.65 9.92
N ASP A 392 -12.89 7.00 9.96
CA ASP A 392 -13.98 6.14 10.44
C ASP A 392 -14.57 5.20 9.37
N PHE A 393 -13.76 4.83 8.35
CA PHE A 393 -14.08 3.75 7.43
C PHE A 393 -13.09 2.59 7.56
N ASP A 394 -13.53 1.39 7.17
CA ASP A 394 -12.70 0.18 7.23
C ASP A 394 -11.41 0.30 6.41
N PRO A 395 -10.29 -0.32 6.85
CA PRO A 395 -9.00 -0.31 6.16
C PRO A 395 -9.07 -0.75 4.69
N VAL A 396 -9.96 -1.68 4.36
CA VAL A 396 -10.18 -2.16 3.00
C VAL A 396 -10.46 -1.04 2.01
N ASN A 397 -11.15 0.02 2.44
CA ASN A 397 -11.48 1.20 1.61
C ASN A 397 -10.24 1.83 0.96
N PHE A 398 -9.11 1.85 1.67
CA PHE A 398 -7.89 2.50 1.20
C PHE A 398 -7.13 1.60 0.21
N ARG A 399 -7.07 0.30 0.45
CA ARG A 399 -6.29 -0.64 -0.36
C ARG A 399 -7.00 -1.05 -1.64
N ILE A 400 -8.33 -1.20 -1.61
CA ILE A 400 -9.10 -1.76 -2.74
C ILE A 400 -9.08 -0.87 -3.99
N GLN A 401 -9.11 0.45 -3.82
CA GLN A 401 -9.23 1.41 -4.93
C GLN A 401 -7.99 1.46 -5.80
N PRO A 402 -6.75 1.72 -5.29
CA PRO A 402 -5.57 1.85 -6.14
C PRO A 402 -5.21 0.55 -6.86
N GLY A 403 -5.42 -0.60 -6.23
CA GLY A 403 -5.08 -1.90 -6.80
C GLY A 403 -6.18 -2.48 -7.67
N PHE A 404 -7.13 -3.11 -7.03
CA PHE A 404 -8.08 -4.01 -7.69
C PHE A 404 -9.12 -3.27 -8.54
N ILE A 405 -9.74 -2.20 -8.02
CA ILE A 405 -10.75 -1.45 -8.78
C ILE A 405 -10.11 -0.76 -9.97
N ASN A 406 -8.98 -0.08 -9.80
CA ASN A 406 -8.29 0.60 -10.90
C ASN A 406 -7.89 -0.39 -12.00
N GLN A 407 -7.35 -1.55 -11.67
CA GLN A 407 -7.01 -2.58 -12.66
C GLN A 407 -8.25 -3.18 -13.35
N SER A 408 -9.33 -3.42 -12.60
CA SER A 408 -10.58 -3.97 -13.14
C SER A 408 -11.25 -3.05 -14.15
N LEU A 409 -11.11 -1.73 -13.94
CA LEU A 409 -11.70 -0.68 -14.76
C LEU A 409 -10.70 -0.07 -15.78
N ASN A 410 -9.47 -0.62 -15.86
CA ASN A 410 -8.40 -0.12 -16.72
C ASN A 410 -8.03 1.37 -16.45
N LEU A 411 -8.07 1.78 -15.18
CA LEU A 411 -7.66 3.12 -14.74
C LEU A 411 -6.15 3.10 -14.46
N THR A 412 -5.43 4.09 -15.00
CA THR A 412 -3.96 4.10 -15.02
C THR A 412 -3.34 5.04 -14.01
N GLY A 413 -4.17 5.72 -13.22
CA GLY A 413 -3.68 6.64 -12.21
C GLY A 413 -4.66 6.91 -11.07
N LEU A 414 -4.17 7.66 -10.09
CA LEU A 414 -4.88 7.99 -8.87
C LEU A 414 -4.49 9.40 -8.42
N LEU A 415 -5.47 10.26 -8.24
CA LEU A 415 -5.30 11.60 -7.70
C LEU A 415 -5.92 11.70 -6.30
N TYR A 416 -5.25 12.44 -5.42
CA TYR A 416 -5.82 12.89 -4.16
C TYR A 416 -5.53 14.38 -3.92
N TRP A 417 -6.57 15.14 -3.66
CA TRP A 417 -6.55 16.60 -3.68
C TRP A 417 -5.63 17.24 -2.64
N ARG A 418 -5.39 16.55 -1.52
CA ARG A 418 -4.55 17.02 -0.42
C ARG A 418 -4.15 15.90 0.53
N ILE A 419 -2.94 15.97 1.10
CA ILE A 419 -2.48 14.99 2.10
C ILE A 419 -2.10 15.62 3.44
N ASP A 420 -1.95 16.92 3.50
CA ASP A 420 -1.45 17.69 4.65
C ASP A 420 -2.42 18.79 5.14
N ARG A 421 -3.73 18.55 4.97
CA ARG A 421 -4.77 19.44 5.51
C ARG A 421 -4.93 19.22 7.00
N TRP A 422 -3.99 19.73 7.75
CA TRP A 422 -3.97 19.56 9.19
C TRP A 422 -4.92 20.50 9.91
N THR A 423 -5.48 20.03 11.03
CA THR A 423 -6.04 20.87 12.08
C THR A 423 -4.89 21.61 12.80
N SER A 424 -5.20 22.46 13.74
CA SER A 424 -4.17 23.13 14.56
C SER A 424 -3.34 22.16 15.42
N ASP A 425 -3.89 20.96 15.71
CA ASP A 425 -3.22 19.90 16.49
C ASP A 425 -3.55 18.52 15.89
N PRO A 426 -2.98 18.16 14.75
CA PRO A 426 -3.37 16.96 14.02
C PRO A 426 -3.08 15.66 14.75
N TRP A 427 -2.09 15.63 15.66
CA TRP A 427 -1.79 14.46 16.47
C TRP A 427 -2.85 14.13 17.53
N ASN A 428 -3.72 15.08 17.89
CA ASN A 428 -4.77 14.90 18.88
C ASN A 428 -6.17 15.22 18.34
N ASN A 429 -6.28 15.97 17.24
CA ASN A 429 -7.56 16.34 16.64
C ASN A 429 -7.54 16.14 15.12
N VAL A 430 -8.33 15.19 14.65
CA VAL A 430 -8.54 14.85 13.23
C VAL A 430 -9.91 15.29 12.71
N ASN A 431 -10.72 15.92 13.56
CA ASN A 431 -12.07 16.36 13.23
C ASN A 431 -12.03 17.69 12.49
N ASN A 432 -12.81 17.82 11.43
CA ASN A 432 -12.83 18.98 10.55
C ASN A 432 -14.25 19.47 10.25
N THR A 433 -15.15 19.34 11.24
CA THR A 433 -16.54 19.82 11.14
C THR A 433 -16.58 21.28 10.70
N GLY A 434 -17.40 21.57 9.70
CA GLY A 434 -17.53 22.92 9.13
C GLY A 434 -16.45 23.30 8.10
N ALA A 435 -15.46 22.43 7.83
CA ALA A 435 -14.39 22.72 6.89
C ALA A 435 -14.83 22.64 5.41
N PHE A 436 -15.77 21.76 5.09
CA PHE A 436 -16.32 21.56 3.75
C PHE A 436 -17.84 21.76 3.72
N SER A 437 -18.51 21.37 4.81
CA SER A 437 -19.95 21.51 5.04
C SER A 437 -20.18 21.50 6.54
N SER A 438 -21.44 21.47 7.00
CA SER A 438 -21.76 21.29 8.42
C SER A 438 -21.40 19.89 8.96
N ALA A 439 -21.08 18.92 8.10
CA ALA A 439 -20.67 17.58 8.48
C ALA A 439 -19.19 17.50 8.90
N ASN A 440 -18.83 16.42 9.60
CA ASN A 440 -17.45 16.06 9.89
C ASN A 440 -16.94 15.05 8.84
N TYR A 441 -15.68 15.22 8.45
CA TYR A 441 -14.96 14.28 7.56
C TYR A 441 -13.59 14.02 8.22
N PRO A 442 -13.52 13.14 9.23
CA PRO A 442 -12.33 13.00 10.07
C PRO A 442 -11.14 12.50 9.26
N GLY A 443 -10.07 13.30 9.22
CA GLY A 443 -8.87 13.00 8.48
C GLY A 443 -8.95 13.18 6.96
N GLU A 444 -10.03 13.77 6.42
CA GLU A 444 -10.12 14.13 5.01
C GLU A 444 -9.03 15.14 4.63
N GLY A 445 -8.34 14.89 3.51
CA GLY A 445 -7.21 15.70 3.08
C GLY A 445 -5.96 15.53 3.94
N MET A 446 -5.90 14.53 4.83
CA MET A 446 -4.83 14.33 5.79
C MET A 446 -4.40 12.84 5.81
N LEU A 447 -3.42 12.49 4.99
CA LEU A 447 -2.82 11.13 4.95
C LEU A 447 -1.45 11.05 5.62
N VAL A 448 -0.90 12.21 5.99
CA VAL A 448 0.37 12.33 6.72
C VAL A 448 0.20 13.22 7.93
N TYR A 449 1.10 13.06 8.90
CA TYR A 449 1.19 13.85 10.11
C TYR A 449 2.44 14.72 10.11
N PRO A 450 2.47 15.90 10.77
CA PRO A 450 3.68 16.72 10.84
C PRO A 450 4.79 15.98 11.61
N GLY A 451 5.99 15.94 11.02
CA GLY A 451 7.11 15.18 11.58
C GLY A 451 7.79 15.82 12.78
N GLN A 452 7.65 17.14 12.98
CA GLN A 452 8.37 17.89 14.00
C GLN A 452 8.17 17.31 15.40
N GLN A 453 6.93 16.95 15.79
CA GLN A 453 6.64 16.42 17.12
C GLN A 453 7.29 15.06 17.39
N VAL A 454 7.59 14.30 16.34
CA VAL A 454 8.23 12.98 16.43
C VAL A 454 9.72 13.01 16.07
N GLY A 455 10.31 14.20 15.86
CA GLY A 455 11.73 14.38 15.59
C GLY A 455 12.13 14.08 14.13
N ILE A 456 11.18 14.14 13.19
CA ILE A 456 11.38 13.96 11.75
C ILE A 456 11.24 15.32 11.04
N GLN A 457 12.11 15.61 10.09
CA GLN A 457 11.88 16.68 9.13
C GLN A 457 10.82 16.26 8.11
N GLY A 458 9.92 17.19 7.75
CA GLY A 458 8.84 16.90 6.81
C GLY A 458 7.64 16.23 7.50
N VAL A 459 7.29 15.04 7.06
CA VAL A 459 6.06 14.34 7.46
C VAL A 459 6.31 12.88 7.83
N VAL A 460 5.35 12.28 8.53
CA VAL A 460 5.27 10.84 8.77
C VAL A 460 3.94 10.30 8.29
N ALA A 461 3.93 9.06 7.83
CA ALA A 461 2.75 8.40 7.30
C ALA A 461 1.67 8.17 8.36
N SER A 462 0.41 8.14 7.92
CA SER A 462 -0.68 7.47 8.62
C SER A 462 -0.77 6.00 8.22
N MET A 463 -1.54 5.19 8.97
CA MET A 463 -1.92 3.84 8.56
C MET A 463 -2.64 3.84 7.21
N ARG A 464 -3.47 4.86 6.95
CA ARG A 464 -4.21 5.03 5.70
C ARG A 464 -3.27 5.15 4.49
N LEU A 465 -2.17 5.89 4.60
CA LEU A 465 -1.15 5.98 3.54
C LEU A 465 -0.45 4.63 3.32
N LYS A 466 -0.22 3.83 4.36
CA LYS A 466 0.35 2.48 4.23
C LYS A 466 -0.60 1.53 3.48
N TRP A 467 -1.90 1.58 3.77
CA TRP A 467 -2.89 0.78 3.04
C TRP A 467 -3.02 1.19 1.56
N LEU A 468 -2.88 2.50 1.26
CA LEU A 468 -2.81 2.98 -0.12
C LEU A 468 -1.56 2.44 -0.85
N ARG A 469 -0.39 2.44 -0.19
CA ARG A 469 0.82 1.81 -0.70
C ARG A 469 0.59 0.34 -1.03
N ASP A 470 0.03 -0.43 -0.09
CA ASP A 470 -0.26 -1.84 -0.30
C ASP A 470 -1.18 -2.06 -1.52
N GLY A 471 -2.14 -1.14 -1.74
CA GLY A 471 -2.97 -1.16 -2.94
C GLY A 471 -2.22 -0.82 -4.23
N VAL A 472 -1.23 0.07 -4.19
CA VAL A 472 -0.34 0.33 -5.34
C VAL A 472 0.51 -0.92 -5.64
N GLU A 473 0.97 -1.63 -4.63
CA GLU A 473 1.70 -2.89 -4.80
C GLU A 473 0.79 -4.00 -5.35
N ASP A 474 -0.48 -4.09 -4.93
CA ASP A 474 -1.47 -4.99 -5.55
C ASP A 474 -1.68 -4.67 -7.03
N TYR A 475 -1.68 -3.39 -7.43
CA TYR A 475 -1.74 -2.98 -8.84
C TYR A 475 -0.56 -3.57 -9.64
N GLU A 476 0.65 -3.55 -9.06
CA GLU A 476 1.84 -4.10 -9.70
C GLU A 476 1.76 -5.63 -9.86
N TYR A 477 1.24 -6.35 -8.87
CA TYR A 477 1.04 -7.81 -9.01
C TYR A 477 0.15 -8.14 -10.20
N ILE A 478 -0.98 -7.43 -10.34
CA ILE A 478 -1.90 -7.62 -11.46
C ILE A 478 -1.20 -7.25 -12.77
N GLN A 479 -0.45 -6.15 -12.80
CA GLN A 479 0.26 -5.68 -13.99
C GLN A 479 1.37 -6.65 -14.43
N ILE A 480 2.15 -7.19 -13.48
CA ILE A 480 3.18 -8.19 -13.76
C ILE A 480 2.55 -9.44 -14.37
N LEU A 481 1.46 -9.95 -13.79
CA LEU A 481 0.79 -11.13 -14.30
C LEU A 481 0.20 -10.90 -15.71
N LYS A 482 -0.34 -9.70 -15.98
CA LYS A 482 -0.75 -9.28 -17.33
C LYS A 482 0.43 -9.29 -18.31
N ASN A 483 1.56 -8.72 -17.92
CA ASN A 483 2.77 -8.65 -18.74
C ASN A 483 3.38 -10.04 -19.03
N LEU A 484 3.15 -11.02 -18.14
CA LEU A 484 3.51 -12.42 -18.34
C LEU A 484 2.52 -13.19 -19.27
N GLY A 485 1.60 -12.48 -19.93
CA GLY A 485 0.64 -13.05 -20.88
C GLY A 485 -0.55 -13.75 -20.22
N LYS A 486 -0.82 -13.45 -18.94
CA LYS A 486 -1.94 -14.01 -18.15
C LYS A 486 -2.97 -12.95 -17.78
N ALA A 487 -3.29 -12.05 -18.72
CA ALA A 487 -4.18 -10.93 -18.49
C ALA A 487 -5.58 -11.36 -18.01
N ASP A 488 -6.15 -12.41 -18.58
CA ASP A 488 -7.47 -12.91 -18.20
C ASP A 488 -7.47 -13.43 -16.75
N LEU A 489 -6.46 -14.20 -16.34
CA LEU A 489 -6.30 -14.68 -14.97
C LEU A 489 -6.12 -13.51 -14.00
N ALA A 490 -5.26 -12.55 -14.35
CA ALA A 490 -5.00 -11.37 -13.53
C ALA A 490 -6.29 -10.57 -13.28
N LEU A 491 -7.07 -10.31 -14.33
CA LEU A 491 -8.34 -9.60 -14.23
C LEU A 491 -9.44 -10.44 -13.57
N GLN A 492 -9.46 -11.75 -13.74
CA GLN A 492 -10.37 -12.63 -13.01
C GLN A 492 -10.14 -12.52 -11.50
N ILE A 493 -8.89 -12.58 -11.05
CA ILE A 493 -8.55 -12.43 -9.63
C ILE A 493 -8.89 -11.01 -9.14
N ALA A 494 -8.53 -9.97 -9.89
CA ALA A 494 -8.84 -8.59 -9.50
C ALA A 494 -10.35 -8.37 -9.34
N ARG A 495 -11.14 -8.83 -10.30
CA ARG A 495 -12.61 -8.68 -10.31
C ARG A 495 -13.32 -9.55 -9.28
N SER A 496 -12.68 -10.57 -8.73
CA SER A 496 -13.28 -11.36 -7.65
C SER A 496 -13.42 -10.56 -6.35
N VAL A 497 -12.63 -9.48 -6.17
CA VAL A 497 -12.64 -8.64 -4.96
C VAL A 497 -13.04 -7.19 -5.23
N GLY A 498 -12.72 -6.64 -6.41
CA GLY A 498 -13.00 -5.25 -6.75
C GLY A 498 -13.35 -5.05 -8.23
N PRO A 499 -14.50 -5.54 -8.74
CA PRO A 499 -14.87 -5.43 -10.14
C PRO A 499 -15.22 -4.00 -10.58
N ASP A 500 -15.79 -3.20 -9.69
CA ASP A 500 -16.22 -1.83 -9.95
C ASP A 500 -16.44 -1.04 -8.66
N TRP A 501 -16.89 0.23 -8.80
CA TRP A 501 -17.12 1.15 -7.67
C TRP A 501 -18.24 0.70 -6.73
N THR A 502 -19.14 -0.14 -7.17
CA THR A 502 -20.35 -0.54 -6.46
C THR A 502 -20.23 -1.92 -5.82
N HIS A 503 -19.53 -2.85 -6.51
CA HIS A 503 -19.41 -4.25 -6.17
C HIS A 503 -17.96 -4.59 -5.78
N TRP A 504 -17.57 -4.32 -4.55
CA TRP A 504 -16.26 -4.65 -4.04
C TRP A 504 -16.36 -5.26 -2.63
N THR A 505 -15.39 -6.10 -2.27
CA THR A 505 -15.39 -6.79 -0.98
C THR A 505 -15.13 -5.83 0.18
N ARG A 506 -15.75 -6.11 1.33
CA ARG A 506 -15.42 -5.51 2.63
C ARG A 506 -14.55 -6.45 3.47
N ASP A 507 -14.28 -7.65 2.98
CA ASP A 507 -13.51 -8.68 3.68
C ASP A 507 -12.02 -8.51 3.39
N ALA A 508 -11.25 -8.16 4.43
CA ALA A 508 -9.80 -8.04 4.37
C ALA A 508 -9.13 -9.39 3.99
N GLY A 509 -9.69 -10.51 4.46
CA GLY A 509 -9.17 -11.84 4.13
C GLY A 509 -9.33 -12.20 2.65
N ALA A 510 -10.40 -11.73 2.01
CA ALA A 510 -10.59 -11.90 0.58
C ALA A 510 -9.54 -11.14 -0.24
N ILE A 511 -9.17 -9.92 0.18
CA ILE A 511 -8.10 -9.13 -0.46
C ILE A 511 -6.75 -9.83 -0.32
N ASP A 512 -6.40 -10.28 0.89
CA ASP A 512 -5.15 -11.00 1.13
C ASP A 512 -5.10 -12.30 0.34
N SER A 513 -6.21 -13.02 0.23
CA SER A 513 -6.32 -14.24 -0.59
C SER A 513 -6.12 -13.95 -2.08
N ALA A 514 -6.70 -12.86 -2.61
CA ALA A 514 -6.50 -12.45 -4.00
C ALA A 514 -5.04 -12.10 -4.28
N ARG A 515 -4.38 -11.33 -3.38
CA ARG A 515 -2.95 -11.03 -3.49
C ARG A 515 -2.09 -12.30 -3.45
N GLN A 516 -2.38 -13.25 -2.55
CA GLN A 516 -1.69 -14.53 -2.49
C GLN A 516 -1.83 -15.32 -3.80
N GLN A 517 -3.01 -15.38 -4.39
CA GLN A 517 -3.23 -16.04 -5.69
C GLN A 517 -2.41 -15.39 -6.81
N LEU A 518 -2.36 -14.05 -6.88
CA LEU A 518 -1.53 -13.32 -7.84
C LEU A 518 -0.05 -13.67 -7.65
N GLY A 519 0.46 -13.59 -6.41
CA GLY A 519 1.85 -13.88 -6.08
C GLY A 519 2.25 -15.32 -6.41
N GLN A 520 1.41 -16.30 -6.08
CA GLN A 520 1.64 -17.70 -6.40
C GLN A 520 1.70 -17.93 -7.92
N ALA A 521 0.73 -17.37 -8.67
CA ALA A 521 0.70 -17.51 -10.13
C ALA A 521 1.94 -16.91 -10.79
N ILE A 522 2.39 -15.73 -10.35
CA ILE A 522 3.63 -15.12 -10.85
C ILE A 522 4.85 -16.01 -10.51
N ASN A 523 4.95 -16.43 -9.25
CA ASN A 523 6.06 -17.24 -8.76
C ASN A 523 6.18 -18.59 -9.47
N GLU A 524 5.07 -19.25 -9.78
CA GLU A 524 5.04 -20.49 -10.57
C GLU A 524 5.59 -20.30 -11.98
N ILE A 525 5.17 -19.21 -12.67
CA ILE A 525 5.67 -18.89 -14.01
C ILE A 525 7.17 -18.61 -13.96
N MET A 526 7.63 -17.79 -13.02
CA MET A 526 9.05 -17.44 -12.88
C MET A 526 9.92 -18.66 -12.56
N ASN A 527 9.44 -19.59 -11.75
CA ASN A 527 10.15 -20.83 -11.44
C ASN A 527 10.18 -21.80 -12.62
N SER A 528 9.13 -21.85 -13.44
CA SER A 528 9.09 -22.71 -14.64
C SER A 528 10.04 -22.22 -15.74
N THR A 529 10.19 -20.92 -15.90
CA THR A 529 11.11 -20.31 -16.88
C THR A 529 12.57 -20.39 -16.45
N ALA A 530 12.86 -20.51 -15.16
CA ALA A 530 14.20 -20.67 -14.61
C ALA A 530 14.75 -22.11 -14.69
N ARG A 531 13.92 -23.12 -14.97
CA ARG A 531 14.39 -24.48 -15.17
C ARG A 531 15.08 -24.58 -16.54
N PRO A 532 16.37 -25.04 -16.62
CA PRO A 532 16.97 -25.33 -17.91
C PRO A 532 16.12 -26.39 -18.64
N VAL A 533 15.85 -26.16 -19.91
CA VAL A 533 15.24 -27.18 -20.78
C VAL A 533 16.20 -28.35 -20.75
N THR A 534 15.90 -29.40 -19.99
CA THR A 534 16.56 -30.67 -20.14
C THR A 534 16.14 -31.18 -21.52
N THR A 535 16.99 -30.95 -22.53
CA THR A 535 16.88 -31.62 -23.81
C THR A 535 16.89 -33.11 -23.49
N SER A 536 15.75 -33.78 -23.68
CA SER A 536 15.67 -35.23 -23.64
C SER A 536 16.74 -35.76 -24.61
N ALA A 537 17.71 -36.47 -24.06
CA ALA A 537 18.72 -37.11 -24.88
C ALA A 537 18.02 -37.94 -25.97
N SER A 538 18.31 -37.62 -27.21
CA SER A 538 17.90 -38.39 -28.37
C SER A 538 18.35 -39.86 -28.16
N PRO A 539 17.51 -40.84 -28.38
CA PRO A 539 17.95 -42.25 -28.23
C PRO A 539 19.14 -42.50 -29.14
N ALA A 540 20.18 -43.11 -28.56
CA ALA A 540 21.40 -43.49 -29.29
C ALA A 540 21.05 -44.30 -30.53
N PRO A 541 21.75 -44.09 -31.69
CA PRO A 541 21.49 -44.86 -32.89
C PRO A 541 21.81 -46.36 -32.65
N VAL A 542 20.84 -47.20 -32.94
CA VAL A 542 20.97 -48.66 -32.89
C VAL A 542 22.05 -49.07 -33.90
N ALA A 543 23.09 -49.73 -33.42
CA ALA A 543 24.16 -50.27 -34.28
C ALA A 543 23.60 -51.30 -35.28
N PRO A 544 24.05 -51.31 -36.56
CA PRO A 544 23.59 -52.27 -37.57
C PRO A 544 24.05 -53.68 -37.22
N THR A 545 23.12 -54.63 -37.19
CA THR A 545 23.37 -56.06 -37.01
C THR A 545 24.14 -56.58 -38.23
N ARG A 546 25.31 -57.08 -37.98
CA ARG A 546 26.15 -57.76 -39.00
C ARG A 546 25.47 -59.05 -39.45
N VAL A 547 25.01 -59.11 -40.70
CA VAL A 547 24.59 -60.36 -41.36
C VAL A 547 25.85 -61.08 -41.82
N THR A 548 26.14 -62.19 -41.20
CA THR A 548 27.16 -63.14 -41.70
C THR A 548 26.56 -63.95 -42.87
N ALA A 549 27.12 -63.76 -44.02
CA ALA A 549 26.88 -64.69 -45.17
C ALA A 549 27.60 -66.00 -44.90
N ASN A 550 26.86 -67.07 -44.92
CA ASN A 550 27.42 -68.42 -45.09
C ASN A 550 26.96 -69.03 -46.43
N ASP A 551 27.95 -69.36 -47.16
CA ASP A 551 28.06 -70.24 -48.29
C ASP A 551 26.84 -71.03 -48.78
N ARG A 552 26.46 -70.88 -50.05
CA ARG A 552 26.65 -71.79 -51.21
C ARG A 552 26.04 -71.17 -52.44
#